data_a9d26806b07527ae6789c62eac8b6895
#
_entry.id   a9d26806b07527ae6789c62eac8b6895
#
_cell.length_a   1.000
_cell.length_b   1.000
_cell.length_c   1.000
_cell.angle_alpha   90.00
_cell.angle_beta   90.00
_cell.angle_gamma   90.00
#
_symmetry.space_group_name_H-M   'P 1'
#
loop_
_entity.id
_entity.type
_entity.pdbx_description
1 polymer ?
#
loop_
_entity_poly.entity_id
_entity_poly.type
_entity_poly.pdbx_seq_one_letter_code
_entity_poly.pdbx_strand_id
1 'polypeptide(L)'
;MGGFNMAKIEFQIDDKILNEAEKVLHLLGMDIEMAVNIYLRRIALEKGLPMFMTWNESKEQEAETIEDFVSSYDEESKVSTQVNKITPEMVDEVWNAFLRYNSGAGEINPLSKEISSKTGMNQSSAFIYLNILTNLVNGDPNTRLLKFKDLEYLMSKIQLELGDNKFQKALKSLMLSVPYWREKIPGAFSDKIEAYCKKHM
;
A
#
# COMPACT_ATOMS: atom_id res chain seq x y z
N MET A 1 44.67 -1.38 -5.29
CA MET A 1 43.93 -2.51 -4.69
C MET A 1 43.18 -1.97 -3.47
N GLY A 2 41.90 -1.68 -3.63
CA GLY A 2 41.05 -1.19 -2.52
C GLY A 2 40.57 -2.38 -1.72
N GLY A 3 41.04 -2.54 -0.49
CA GLY A 3 40.54 -3.55 0.42
C GLY A 3 39.08 -3.28 0.76
N PHE A 4 38.21 -4.28 0.61
CA PHE A 4 36.85 -4.21 1.11
C PHE A 4 36.87 -4.16 2.64
N ASN A 5 36.56 -2.97 3.20
CA ASN A 5 36.42 -2.82 4.65
C ASN A 5 35.06 -3.41 5.02
N MET A 6 35.07 -4.58 5.64
CA MET A 6 33.84 -5.25 6.15
C MET A 6 33.57 -4.77 7.58
N ALA A 7 32.40 -4.16 7.79
CA ALA A 7 31.92 -3.80 9.12
C ALA A 7 31.13 -4.97 9.72
N LYS A 8 31.34 -5.26 10.99
CA LYS A 8 30.54 -6.24 11.75
C LYS A 8 29.42 -5.50 12.47
N ILE A 9 28.20 -5.99 12.34
CA ILE A 9 27.02 -5.49 13.05
C ILE A 9 26.50 -6.61 13.96
N GLU A 10 26.26 -6.30 15.22
CA GLU A 10 25.65 -7.19 16.19
C GLU A 10 24.37 -6.55 16.71
N PHE A 11 23.27 -7.30 16.76
CA PHE A 11 22.01 -6.86 17.30
C PHE A 11 21.30 -8.00 18.03
N GLN A 12 20.40 -7.65 18.97
CA GLN A 12 19.57 -8.63 19.68
C GLN A 12 18.18 -8.62 19.06
N ILE A 13 17.64 -9.81 18.81
CA ILE A 13 16.30 -10.02 18.28
C ILE A 13 15.59 -11.00 19.21
N ASP A 14 14.29 -10.85 19.35
CA ASP A 14 13.43 -11.83 20.01
C ASP A 14 13.50 -13.19 19.29
N ASP A 15 13.72 -14.27 20.04
CA ASP A 15 13.89 -15.62 19.49
C ASP A 15 12.69 -16.08 18.65
N LYS A 16 11.48 -15.67 19.01
CA LYS A 16 10.25 -16.02 18.28
C LYS A 16 10.23 -15.35 16.92
N ILE A 17 10.56 -14.06 16.89
CA ILE A 17 10.63 -13.28 15.63
C ILE A 17 11.72 -13.83 14.74
N LEU A 18 12.89 -14.15 15.31
CA LEU A 18 14.01 -14.73 14.57
C LEU A 18 13.61 -16.05 13.90
N ASN A 19 13.03 -16.98 14.67
CA ASN A 19 12.60 -18.28 14.18
C ASN A 19 11.52 -18.19 13.07
N GLU A 20 10.60 -17.22 13.19
CA GLU A 20 9.58 -17.00 12.16
C GLU A 20 10.20 -16.41 10.88
N ALA A 21 11.12 -15.46 11.02
CA ALA A 21 11.85 -14.90 9.89
C ALA A 21 12.70 -15.96 9.15
N GLU A 22 13.44 -16.79 9.90
CA GLU A 22 14.24 -17.88 9.32
C GLU A 22 13.42 -18.86 8.50
N LYS A 23 12.22 -19.23 8.96
CA LYS A 23 11.31 -20.12 8.20
C LYS A 23 10.94 -19.51 6.85
N VAL A 24 10.60 -18.20 6.82
CA VAL A 24 10.26 -17.51 5.59
C VAL A 24 11.46 -17.37 4.67
N LEU A 25 12.62 -17.01 5.21
CA LEU A 25 13.86 -16.84 4.44
C LEU A 25 14.34 -18.16 3.85
N HIS A 26 14.22 -19.24 4.58
CA HIS A 26 14.57 -20.59 4.10
C HIS A 26 13.71 -20.99 2.89
N LEU A 27 12.41 -20.66 2.89
CA LEU A 27 11.53 -20.88 1.72
C LEU A 27 11.94 -20.06 0.50
N LEU A 28 12.62 -18.91 0.71
CA LEU A 28 13.14 -18.04 -0.33
C LEU A 28 14.59 -18.38 -0.72
N GLY A 29 15.18 -19.42 -0.12
CA GLY A 29 16.58 -19.81 -0.36
C GLY A 29 17.61 -18.82 0.18
N MET A 30 17.25 -18.06 1.21
CA MET A 30 18.08 -17.01 1.82
C MET A 30 18.31 -17.30 3.31
N ASP A 31 19.43 -16.81 3.84
CA ASP A 31 19.69 -16.73 5.27
C ASP A 31 19.49 -15.30 5.81
N ILE A 32 19.53 -15.15 7.12
CA ILE A 32 19.37 -13.85 7.80
C ILE A 32 20.43 -12.83 7.37
N GLU A 33 21.67 -13.25 7.21
CA GLU A 33 22.77 -12.37 6.83
C GLU A 33 22.53 -11.79 5.42
N MET A 34 22.12 -12.62 4.48
CA MET A 34 21.77 -12.20 3.13
C MET A 34 20.59 -11.23 3.13
N ALA A 35 19.54 -11.54 3.91
CA ALA A 35 18.36 -10.68 4.01
C ALA A 35 18.72 -9.29 4.58
N VAL A 36 19.51 -9.24 5.65
CA VAL A 36 19.99 -7.98 6.23
C VAL A 36 20.86 -7.20 5.25
N ASN A 37 21.78 -7.86 4.54
CA ASN A 37 22.62 -7.21 3.54
C ASN A 37 21.78 -6.61 2.39
N ILE A 38 20.79 -7.34 1.91
CA ILE A 38 19.86 -6.83 0.87
C ILE A 38 19.11 -5.60 1.39
N TYR A 39 18.61 -5.67 2.63
CA TYR A 39 17.88 -4.58 3.25
C TYR A 39 18.73 -3.32 3.41
N LEU A 40 19.97 -3.45 3.93
CA LEU A 40 20.90 -2.34 4.08
C LEU A 40 21.32 -1.73 2.75
N ARG A 41 21.57 -2.55 1.72
CA ARG A 41 21.84 -2.06 0.35
C ARG A 41 20.68 -1.25 -0.18
N ARG A 42 19.47 -1.70 0.06
CA ARG A 42 18.26 -1.00 -0.39
C ARG A 42 18.08 0.35 0.31
N ILE A 43 18.32 0.42 1.62
CA ILE A 43 18.36 1.68 2.36
C ILE A 43 19.37 2.65 1.75
N ALA A 44 20.58 2.18 1.42
CA ALA A 44 21.63 3.02 0.87
C ALA A 44 21.28 3.54 -0.55
N LEU A 45 20.63 2.71 -1.37
CA LEU A 45 20.21 3.07 -2.73
C LEU A 45 19.01 4.04 -2.74
N GLU A 46 18.00 3.76 -1.92
CA GLU A 46 16.76 4.53 -1.86
C GLU A 46 16.91 5.79 -0.98
N LYS A 47 18.04 5.93 -0.27
CA LYS A 47 18.29 6.98 0.74
C LYS A 47 17.16 7.10 1.76
N GLY A 48 16.51 5.98 2.08
CA GLY A 48 15.36 5.85 2.97
C GLY A 48 15.10 4.41 3.35
N LEU A 49 14.20 4.19 4.31
CA LEU A 49 13.77 2.83 4.67
C LEU A 49 12.88 2.25 3.55
N PRO A 50 13.17 1.04 3.05
CA PRO A 50 12.38 0.38 2.02
C PRO A 50 10.97 -0.06 2.47
N MET A 51 10.69 0.07 3.76
CA MET A 51 9.36 -0.02 4.33
C MET A 51 8.98 1.35 4.86
N PHE A 52 7.74 1.77 4.63
CA PHE A 52 7.21 3.06 5.06
C PHE A 52 7.13 3.14 6.60
N MET A 53 8.28 3.23 7.26
CA MET A 53 8.36 3.62 8.64
C MET A 53 8.46 5.14 8.69
N THR A 54 7.33 5.80 8.84
CA THR A 54 7.32 7.16 9.36
C THR A 54 7.55 7.07 10.86
N TRP A 55 8.73 7.47 11.31
CA TRP A 55 8.98 7.72 12.72
C TRP A 55 8.18 8.97 13.11
N ASN A 56 7.04 8.77 13.76
CA ASN A 56 6.37 9.85 14.48
C ASN A 56 6.87 9.80 15.93
N GLU A 57 7.58 10.84 16.36
CA GLU A 57 7.99 11.09 17.75
C GLU A 57 6.80 11.40 18.67
N SER A 58 5.67 10.77 18.52
CA SER A 58 4.59 10.91 19.50
C SER A 58 3.68 9.70 19.49
N LYS A 59 3.83 8.93 20.54
CA LYS A 59 3.02 7.83 21.06
C LYS A 59 3.51 6.43 20.73
N GLU A 60 4.08 5.83 21.80
CA GLU A 60 4.04 4.40 22.06
C GLU A 60 2.60 3.90 21.85
N GLN A 61 2.37 3.14 20.80
CA GLN A 61 1.23 2.24 20.67
C GLN A 61 1.57 1.08 19.76
N GLU A 62 1.62 -0.07 20.37
CA GLU A 62 1.42 -1.45 19.95
C GLU A 62 1.37 -1.75 18.45
N ALA A 63 2.22 -2.68 18.04
CA ALA A 63 2.25 -3.27 16.70
C ALA A 63 0.89 -3.93 16.40
N GLU A 64 0.14 -3.36 15.48
CA GLU A 64 -1.02 -4.01 14.88
C GLU A 64 -0.55 -5.21 14.05
N THR A 65 -1.00 -6.38 14.44
CA THR A 65 -0.74 -7.63 13.73
C THR A 65 -1.50 -7.67 12.41
N ILE A 66 -1.00 -8.46 11.45
CA ILE A 66 -1.66 -8.70 10.14
C ILE A 66 -3.11 -9.19 10.31
N GLU A 67 -3.44 -9.83 11.43
CA GLU A 67 -4.78 -10.31 11.78
C GLU A 67 -5.79 -9.18 11.97
N ASP A 68 -5.38 -8.03 12.54
CA ASP A 68 -6.25 -6.86 12.70
C ASP A 68 -6.57 -6.18 11.36
N PHE A 69 -5.65 -6.28 10.39
CA PHE A 69 -5.89 -5.80 9.03
C PHE A 69 -6.90 -6.67 8.27
N VAL A 70 -6.88 -7.98 8.47
CA VAL A 70 -7.79 -8.94 7.80
C VAL A 70 -9.20 -8.89 8.42
N SER A 71 -9.32 -8.73 9.74
CA SER A 71 -10.62 -8.70 10.44
C SER A 71 -11.45 -7.45 10.13
N SER A 72 -10.84 -6.38 9.61
CA SER A 72 -11.57 -5.18 9.21
C SER A 72 -12.41 -5.34 7.92
N TYR A 73 -12.35 -6.50 7.26
CA TYR A 73 -13.11 -6.78 6.03
C TYR A 73 -14.43 -7.50 6.25
N ASP A 74 -14.67 -8.08 7.43
CA ASP A 74 -15.91 -8.78 7.75
C ASP A 74 -16.67 -8.08 8.88
N GLU A 75 -17.88 -7.62 8.52
CA GLU A 75 -19.05 -7.31 9.34
C GLU A 75 -19.07 -6.05 10.23
N GLU A 76 -20.20 -5.36 10.05
CA GLU A 76 -20.89 -4.55 11.06
C GLU A 76 -21.06 -5.31 12.38
N SER A 77 -20.18 -5.07 13.35
CA SER A 77 -20.59 -5.11 14.76
C SER A 77 -19.54 -4.50 15.70
N LYS A 78 -19.91 -3.39 16.28
CA LYS A 78 -19.64 -2.86 17.62
C LYS A 78 -18.37 -3.34 18.36
N VAL A 79 -17.37 -2.48 18.51
CA VAL A 79 -16.92 -1.89 19.77
C VAL A 79 -15.71 -0.97 19.50
N SER A 80 -15.71 0.19 20.12
CA SER A 80 -14.83 1.33 19.99
C SER A 80 -13.36 1.03 20.28
N THR A 81 -12.54 1.11 19.23
CA THR A 81 -11.20 1.67 19.28
C THR A 81 -11.10 2.63 18.11
N GLN A 82 -10.57 3.82 18.29
CA GLN A 82 -10.49 4.85 17.24
C GLN A 82 -9.44 4.46 16.20
N VAL A 83 -9.76 3.48 15.36
CA VAL A 83 -9.09 3.29 14.09
C VAL A 83 -9.52 4.47 13.22
N ASN A 84 -8.57 5.28 12.75
CA ASN A 84 -8.83 6.40 11.85
C ASN A 84 -9.50 5.90 10.57
N LYS A 85 -10.84 5.83 10.63
CA LYS A 85 -11.66 5.34 9.50
C LYS A 85 -11.47 6.33 8.36
N ILE A 86 -10.99 5.87 7.20
CA ILE A 86 -10.88 6.69 6.00
C ILE A 86 -12.26 7.24 5.66
N THR A 87 -12.36 8.57 5.60
CA THR A 87 -13.61 9.29 5.33
C THR A 87 -13.69 9.68 3.84
N PRO A 88 -14.89 9.98 3.32
CA PRO A 88 -15.04 10.47 1.94
C PRO A 88 -14.19 11.72 1.65
N GLU A 89 -14.09 12.63 2.62
CA GLU A 89 -13.30 13.87 2.49
C GLU A 89 -11.80 13.56 2.32
N MET A 90 -11.30 12.53 3.00
CA MET A 90 -9.91 12.04 2.82
C MET A 90 -9.70 11.51 1.41
N VAL A 91 -10.68 10.77 0.87
CA VAL A 91 -10.60 10.22 -0.50
C VAL A 91 -10.69 11.33 -1.54
N ASP A 92 -11.51 12.36 -1.31
CA ASP A 92 -11.57 13.55 -2.17
C ASP A 92 -10.23 14.29 -2.22
N GLU A 93 -9.57 14.44 -1.07
CA GLU A 93 -8.26 15.09 -1.03
C GLU A 93 -7.18 14.24 -1.73
N VAL A 94 -7.24 12.92 -1.60
CA VAL A 94 -6.38 12.02 -2.39
C VAL A 94 -6.61 12.24 -3.89
N TRP A 95 -7.86 12.35 -4.34
CA TRP A 95 -8.16 12.62 -5.75
C TRP A 95 -7.57 13.94 -6.22
N ASN A 96 -7.74 15.02 -5.46
CA ASN A 96 -7.17 16.33 -5.77
C ASN A 96 -5.64 16.31 -5.87
N ALA A 97 -5.00 15.62 -4.93
CA ALA A 97 -3.55 15.44 -4.95
C ALA A 97 -3.09 14.57 -6.14
N PHE A 98 -3.86 13.53 -6.48
CA PHE A 98 -3.60 12.70 -7.64
C PHE A 98 -3.68 13.49 -8.96
N LEU A 99 -4.66 14.38 -9.12
CA LEU A 99 -4.74 15.26 -10.30
C LEU A 99 -3.50 16.15 -10.44
N ARG A 100 -2.99 16.68 -9.34
CA ARG A 100 -1.72 17.45 -9.32
C ARG A 100 -0.54 16.58 -9.74
N TYR A 101 -0.41 15.38 -9.18
CA TYR A 101 0.60 14.43 -9.60
C TYR A 101 0.52 14.07 -11.09
N ASN A 102 -0.68 13.76 -11.56
CA ASN A 102 -0.92 13.35 -12.95
C ASN A 102 -0.65 14.49 -13.97
N SER A 103 -0.75 15.74 -13.53
CA SER A 103 -0.36 16.92 -14.34
C SER A 103 1.13 17.29 -14.23
N GLY A 104 1.93 16.54 -13.47
CA GLY A 104 3.33 16.85 -13.22
C GLY A 104 3.58 17.93 -12.16
N ALA A 105 2.55 18.36 -11.43
CA ALA A 105 2.62 19.40 -10.40
C ALA A 105 2.85 18.84 -8.98
N GLY A 106 3.70 17.84 -8.84
CA GLY A 106 4.07 17.30 -7.53
C GLY A 106 4.53 15.83 -7.58
N GLU A 107 5.07 15.36 -6.47
CA GLU A 107 5.53 13.99 -6.30
C GLU A 107 4.65 13.27 -5.26
N ILE A 108 4.54 11.94 -5.35
CA ILE A 108 3.65 11.13 -4.50
C ILE A 108 4.00 11.27 -3.00
N ASN A 109 5.29 11.28 -2.64
CA ASN A 109 5.71 11.39 -1.23
C ASN A 109 5.33 12.73 -0.59
N PRO A 110 5.67 13.90 -1.15
CA PRO A 110 5.21 15.18 -0.64
C PRO A 110 3.69 15.30 -0.59
N LEU A 111 2.99 14.84 -1.63
CA LEU A 111 1.54 14.88 -1.70
C LEU A 111 0.88 14.01 -0.62
N SER A 112 1.40 12.81 -0.36
CA SER A 112 0.87 11.95 0.71
C SER A 112 1.03 12.58 2.09
N LYS A 113 2.13 13.29 2.33
CA LYS A 113 2.36 14.06 3.57
C LYS A 113 1.38 15.24 3.70
N GLU A 114 1.13 15.95 2.60
CA GLU A 114 0.17 17.05 2.54
C GLU A 114 -1.25 16.56 2.87
N ILE A 115 -1.70 15.46 2.24
CA ILE A 115 -2.99 14.82 2.53
C ILE A 115 -3.10 14.48 4.01
N SER A 116 -2.07 13.84 4.57
CA SER A 116 -2.03 13.47 5.98
C SER A 116 -2.17 14.68 6.90
N SER A 117 -1.42 15.74 6.65
CA SER A 117 -1.46 16.97 7.45
C SER A 117 -2.80 17.69 7.35
N LYS A 118 -3.44 17.65 6.19
CA LYS A 118 -4.67 18.38 5.91
C LYS A 118 -5.92 17.65 6.42
N THR A 119 -5.94 16.32 6.32
CA THR A 119 -7.14 15.52 6.57
C THR A 119 -7.06 14.64 7.80
N GLY A 120 -5.87 14.43 8.36
CA GLY A 120 -5.62 13.44 9.40
C GLY A 120 -5.56 11.99 8.89
N MET A 121 -5.62 11.78 7.56
CA MET A 121 -5.40 10.46 6.96
C MET A 121 -3.98 9.98 7.25
N ASN A 122 -3.82 8.70 7.58
CA ASN A 122 -2.48 8.13 7.72
C ASN A 122 -1.68 8.32 6.43
N GLN A 123 -0.44 8.83 6.53
CA GLN A 123 0.40 9.13 5.36
C GLN A 123 0.65 7.89 4.48
N SER A 124 0.86 6.72 5.10
CA SER A 124 1.06 5.47 4.35
C SER A 124 -0.20 5.08 3.59
N SER A 125 -1.39 5.32 4.15
CA SER A 125 -2.66 5.10 3.45
C SER A 125 -2.79 6.07 2.27
N ALA A 126 -2.52 7.36 2.44
CA ALA A 126 -2.55 8.34 1.35
C ALA A 126 -1.58 7.96 0.22
N PHE A 127 -0.38 7.52 0.57
CA PHE A 127 0.61 7.04 -0.39
C PHE A 127 0.11 5.81 -1.17
N ILE A 128 -0.49 4.84 -0.49
CA ILE A 128 -1.06 3.64 -1.14
C ILE A 128 -2.16 4.04 -2.12
N TYR A 129 -3.07 4.94 -1.73
CA TYR A 129 -4.15 5.42 -2.60
C TYR A 129 -3.61 6.09 -3.86
N LEU A 130 -2.60 6.97 -3.73
CA LEU A 130 -1.95 7.65 -4.87
C LEU A 130 -1.29 6.67 -5.83
N ASN A 131 -0.59 5.66 -5.31
CA ASN A 131 0.03 4.61 -6.15
C ASN A 131 -1.02 3.76 -6.86
N ILE A 132 -2.11 3.37 -6.17
CA ILE A 132 -3.18 2.62 -6.80
C ILE A 132 -3.83 3.44 -7.94
N LEU A 133 -4.11 4.71 -7.72
CA LEU A 133 -4.63 5.60 -8.77
C LEU A 133 -3.68 5.71 -9.96
N THR A 134 -2.38 5.84 -9.71
CA THR A 134 -1.34 5.86 -10.77
C THR A 134 -1.37 4.58 -11.60
N ASN A 135 -1.40 3.42 -10.94
CA ASN A 135 -1.46 2.14 -11.65
C ASN A 135 -2.79 1.99 -12.42
N LEU A 136 -3.92 2.39 -11.83
CA LEU A 136 -5.22 2.36 -12.50
C LEU A 136 -5.19 3.14 -13.83
N VAL A 137 -4.75 4.39 -13.81
CA VAL A 137 -4.78 5.22 -15.03
C VAL A 137 -3.73 4.84 -16.06
N ASN A 138 -2.68 4.09 -15.66
CA ASN A 138 -1.67 3.54 -16.55
C ASN A 138 -2.08 2.18 -17.13
N GLY A 139 -2.98 1.45 -16.45
CA GLY A 139 -3.37 0.09 -16.81
C GLY A 139 -2.46 -0.98 -16.23
N ASP A 140 -1.69 -0.65 -15.18
CA ASP A 140 -0.77 -1.54 -14.48
C ASP A 140 -1.47 -2.29 -13.33
N PRO A 141 -1.07 -3.55 -13.02
CA PRO A 141 -1.70 -4.31 -11.95
C PRO A 141 -1.40 -3.72 -10.57
N ASN A 142 -2.33 -3.91 -9.64
CA ASN A 142 -2.23 -3.50 -8.25
C ASN A 142 -2.09 -4.72 -7.33
N THR A 143 -1.19 -4.65 -6.35
CA THR A 143 -1.05 -5.65 -5.28
C THR A 143 -1.75 -5.24 -3.99
N ARG A 144 -2.13 -3.97 -3.87
CA ARG A 144 -2.85 -3.41 -2.72
C ARG A 144 -4.32 -3.18 -3.08
N LEU A 145 -5.17 -3.20 -2.05
CA LEU A 145 -6.61 -3.01 -2.18
C LEU A 145 -7.05 -1.70 -1.55
N LEU A 146 -8.12 -1.14 -2.11
CA LEU A 146 -8.94 -0.12 -1.46
C LEU A 146 -10.27 -0.74 -1.02
N LYS A 147 -10.97 -0.10 -0.10
CA LYS A 147 -12.38 -0.45 0.14
C LYS A 147 -13.15 -0.35 -1.16
N PHE A 148 -14.03 -1.30 -1.41
CA PHE A 148 -14.76 -1.36 -2.68
C PHE A 148 -15.53 -0.06 -2.97
N LYS A 149 -16.15 0.54 -1.95
CA LYS A 149 -16.84 1.84 -2.06
C LYS A 149 -15.92 2.97 -2.51
N ASP A 150 -14.71 3.05 -1.95
CA ASP A 150 -13.74 4.08 -2.31
C ASP A 150 -13.21 3.86 -3.74
N LEU A 151 -13.02 2.59 -4.12
CA LEU A 151 -12.62 2.22 -5.47
C LEU A 151 -13.70 2.60 -6.50
N GLU A 152 -14.98 2.27 -6.26
CA GLU A 152 -16.09 2.67 -7.13
C GLU A 152 -16.15 4.19 -7.31
N TYR A 153 -15.99 4.93 -6.20
CA TYR A 153 -15.96 6.38 -6.23
C TYR A 153 -14.80 6.91 -7.10
N LEU A 154 -13.59 6.42 -6.88
CA LEU A 154 -12.41 6.84 -7.65
C LEU A 154 -12.51 6.42 -9.12
N MET A 155 -13.07 5.26 -9.42
CA MET A 155 -13.32 4.83 -10.80
C MET A 155 -14.31 5.77 -11.51
N SER A 156 -15.38 6.22 -10.82
CA SER A 156 -16.29 7.21 -11.37
C SER A 156 -15.61 8.56 -11.64
N LYS A 157 -14.71 8.99 -10.75
CA LYS A 157 -13.88 10.19 -10.94
C LYS A 157 -12.95 10.06 -12.15
N ILE A 158 -12.29 8.91 -12.31
CA ILE A 158 -11.44 8.65 -13.48
C ILE A 158 -12.26 8.78 -14.77
N GLN A 159 -13.46 8.20 -14.83
CA GLN A 159 -14.31 8.27 -16.00
C GLN A 159 -14.74 9.71 -16.30
N LEU A 160 -15.23 10.42 -15.29
CA LEU A 160 -15.80 11.78 -15.46
C LEU A 160 -14.74 12.83 -15.78
N GLU A 161 -13.59 12.77 -15.12
CA GLU A 161 -12.58 13.84 -15.16
C GLU A 161 -11.39 13.54 -16.08
N LEU A 162 -11.05 12.24 -16.29
CA LEU A 162 -9.92 11.84 -17.16
C LEU A 162 -10.39 11.18 -18.47
N GLY A 163 -11.68 10.89 -18.58
CA GLY A 163 -12.31 10.36 -19.78
C GLY A 163 -12.23 8.85 -19.95
N ASP A 164 -12.99 8.35 -20.95
CA ASP A 164 -13.19 6.91 -21.15
C ASP A 164 -11.90 6.13 -21.43
N ASN A 165 -10.92 6.71 -22.11
CA ASN A 165 -9.65 6.03 -22.38
C ASN A 165 -8.91 5.65 -21.09
N LYS A 166 -8.85 6.57 -20.12
CA LYS A 166 -8.23 6.31 -18.81
C LYS A 166 -9.08 5.35 -17.99
N PHE A 167 -10.39 5.44 -18.08
CA PHE A 167 -11.32 4.52 -17.43
C PHE A 167 -11.15 3.08 -17.96
N GLN A 168 -11.04 2.87 -19.27
CA GLN A 168 -10.78 1.55 -19.84
C GLN A 168 -9.42 0.97 -19.40
N LYS A 169 -8.37 1.81 -19.30
CA LYS A 169 -7.09 1.39 -18.71
C LYS A 169 -7.25 0.97 -17.25
N ALA A 170 -8.04 1.72 -16.47
CA ALA A 170 -8.29 1.40 -15.07
C ALA A 170 -9.05 0.07 -14.90
N LEU A 171 -10.04 -0.21 -15.74
CA LEU A 171 -10.72 -1.50 -15.78
C LEU A 171 -9.75 -2.65 -16.11
N LYS A 172 -8.86 -2.43 -17.10
CA LYS A 172 -7.80 -3.39 -17.43
C LYS A 172 -6.87 -3.64 -16.25
N SER A 173 -6.43 -2.59 -15.55
CA SER A 173 -5.61 -2.68 -14.34
C SER A 173 -6.27 -3.55 -13.28
N LEU A 174 -7.56 -3.32 -13.00
CA LEU A 174 -8.31 -4.13 -12.05
C LEU A 174 -8.38 -5.59 -12.47
N MET A 175 -8.69 -5.88 -13.73
CA MET A 175 -8.74 -7.26 -14.23
C MET A 175 -7.40 -7.98 -14.13
N LEU A 176 -6.29 -7.28 -14.41
CA LEU A 176 -4.94 -7.83 -14.25
C LEU A 176 -4.58 -8.12 -12.79
N SER A 177 -5.22 -7.42 -11.85
CA SER A 177 -4.98 -7.57 -10.41
C SER A 177 -5.79 -8.71 -9.78
N VAL A 178 -6.94 -9.08 -10.36
CA VAL A 178 -7.87 -10.10 -9.84
C VAL A 178 -7.17 -11.45 -9.53
N PRO A 179 -6.31 -12.04 -10.41
CA PRO A 179 -5.67 -13.31 -10.11
C PRO A 179 -4.80 -13.25 -8.85
N TYR A 180 -4.03 -12.17 -8.69
CA TYR A 180 -3.19 -11.96 -7.52
C TYR A 180 -4.04 -11.83 -6.24
N TRP A 181 -5.10 -11.04 -6.26
CA TRP A 181 -5.96 -10.87 -5.10
C TRP A 181 -6.71 -12.16 -4.74
N ARG A 182 -7.16 -12.92 -5.73
CA ARG A 182 -7.84 -14.21 -5.50
C ARG A 182 -6.93 -15.23 -4.82
N GLU A 183 -5.62 -15.21 -5.12
CA GLU A 183 -4.62 -16.07 -4.49
C GLU A 183 -4.26 -15.62 -3.07
N LYS A 184 -4.07 -14.30 -2.87
CA LYS A 184 -3.47 -13.75 -1.63
C LYS A 184 -4.50 -13.30 -0.60
N ILE A 185 -5.73 -13.01 -1.02
CA ILE A 185 -6.77 -12.42 -0.17
C ILE A 185 -8.02 -13.29 -0.26
N PRO A 186 -8.27 -14.13 0.75
CA PRO A 186 -9.49 -14.93 0.78
C PRO A 186 -10.73 -14.03 0.88
N GLY A 187 -11.82 -14.41 0.21
CA GLY A 187 -13.11 -13.73 0.26
C GLY A 187 -13.65 -13.27 -1.09
N ALA A 188 -14.85 -12.71 -1.07
CA ALA A 188 -15.61 -12.34 -2.27
C ALA A 188 -15.16 -11.03 -2.95
N PHE A 189 -14.07 -10.39 -2.48
CA PHE A 189 -13.64 -9.10 -3.03
C PHE A 189 -13.25 -9.20 -4.52
N SER A 190 -12.47 -10.20 -4.87
CA SER A 190 -12.03 -10.43 -6.25
C SER A 190 -13.21 -10.64 -7.20
N ASP A 191 -14.25 -11.35 -6.74
CA ASP A 191 -15.45 -11.59 -7.52
C ASP A 191 -16.28 -10.31 -7.70
N LYS A 192 -16.35 -9.46 -6.67
CA LYS A 192 -16.98 -8.12 -6.77
C LYS A 192 -16.27 -7.24 -7.80
N ILE A 193 -14.94 -7.24 -7.81
CA ILE A 193 -14.15 -6.48 -8.78
C ILE A 193 -14.38 -7.03 -10.19
N GLU A 194 -14.32 -8.34 -10.37
CA GLU A 194 -14.56 -8.97 -11.67
C GLU A 194 -15.97 -8.67 -12.20
N ALA A 195 -16.99 -8.74 -11.36
CA ALA A 195 -18.36 -8.37 -11.70
C ALA A 195 -18.47 -6.88 -12.08
N TYR A 196 -17.82 -6.00 -11.31
CA TYR A 196 -17.76 -4.57 -11.62
C TYR A 196 -17.14 -4.33 -12.99
N CYS A 197 -15.99 -4.92 -13.28
CA CYS A 197 -15.32 -4.77 -14.56
C CYS A 197 -16.18 -5.27 -15.73
N LYS A 198 -16.77 -6.47 -15.61
CA LYS A 198 -17.68 -7.04 -16.64
C LYS A 198 -18.90 -6.17 -16.94
N LYS A 199 -19.37 -5.42 -15.95
CA LYS A 199 -20.51 -4.49 -16.12
C LYS A 199 -20.14 -3.23 -16.91
N HIS A 200 -18.86 -2.81 -16.86
CA HIS A 200 -18.39 -1.53 -17.41
C HIS A 200 -17.47 -1.66 -18.64
N MET A 201 -17.12 -2.88 -19.02
CA MET A 201 -16.44 -3.21 -20.29
C MET A 201 -17.44 -3.38 -21.43
#